data_f5073df47d903d924ad6feb9cd9e00a7
#
_entry.id   f5073df47d903d924ad6feb9cd9e00a7
#
_cell.length_a   1.000
_cell.length_b   1.000
_cell.length_c   1.000
_cell.angle_alpha   90.00
_cell.angle_beta   90.00
_cell.angle_gamma   90.00
#
_symmetry.space_group_name_H-M   'P 1'
#
loop_
_entity.id
_entity.type
_entity.pdbx_description
1 polymer ?
#
loop_
_entity_poly.entity_id
_entity_poly.type
_entity_poly.pdbx_seq_one_letter_code
_entity_poly.pdbx_strand_id
1 'polypeptide(L)'
;MLELHHSHHLDPGIMGDHFADNLKLACSHYRSISEVCRQLSINRGQFNKYLSGQSRPTPYNLKRIGDFFGVEDYELGLPPEQFARLIGARNPAAQQNNPISELFKPLNDHVVNLSRYCGYYFEYSNCMSVPGLILVSLVHLREERERYLFERQERQERSSATDPHAEVRCRYLGAAFQLQDRLFLVDYESLTLNEMSQTILIPSFKSRITRLNGLKTGVSSGDRRNPACTRVVWEYLGEEINRINAFRQVRLYRPDDPRIDDDIRDRLSAGSISNGLFEIE
;
A
#
# COMPACT_ATOMS: atom_id res chain seq x y z
N MET A 1 -35.43 -11.90 -6.47
CA MET A 1 -35.70 -11.35 -5.14
C MET A 1 -34.99 -12.25 -4.12
N LEU A 2 -33.72 -11.95 -3.86
CA LEU A 2 -32.93 -12.55 -2.77
C LEU A 2 -31.97 -11.47 -2.33
N GLU A 3 -32.38 -10.78 -1.27
CA GLU A 3 -31.58 -9.80 -0.53
C GLU A 3 -30.47 -10.56 0.21
N LEU A 4 -29.23 -10.24 -0.10
CA LEU A 4 -28.09 -10.58 0.76
C LEU A 4 -27.53 -9.29 1.33
N HIS A 5 -28.26 -8.73 2.32
CA HIS A 5 -27.71 -7.82 3.30
C HIS A 5 -26.85 -8.64 4.29
N HIS A 6 -25.54 -8.61 4.13
CA HIS A 6 -24.63 -8.90 5.23
C HIS A 6 -23.84 -7.64 5.54
N SER A 7 -24.49 -6.72 6.26
CA SER A 7 -23.80 -5.71 7.05
C SER A 7 -23.21 -6.40 8.27
N HIS A 8 -21.94 -6.77 8.24
CA HIS A 8 -21.22 -7.12 9.45
C HIS A 8 -20.96 -5.84 10.25
N HIS A 9 -21.92 -5.48 11.10
CA HIS A 9 -21.66 -4.67 12.27
C HIS A 9 -20.82 -5.55 13.22
N LEU A 10 -19.50 -5.36 13.23
CA LEU A 10 -18.65 -5.94 14.24
C LEU A 10 -18.78 -5.09 15.50
N ASP A 11 -19.34 -5.72 16.52
CA ASP A 11 -19.44 -5.23 17.90
C ASP A 11 -18.03 -4.79 18.39
N PRO A 12 -17.86 -3.63 19.04
CA PRO A 12 -16.58 -3.16 19.56
C PRO A 12 -15.92 -4.10 20.60
N GLY A 13 -16.59 -5.19 20.99
CA GLY A 13 -16.13 -6.21 21.93
C GLY A 13 -15.31 -7.36 21.31
N ILE A 14 -15.24 -7.51 20.00
CA ILE A 14 -14.58 -8.64 19.35
C ILE A 14 -13.25 -8.21 18.70
N MET A 15 -12.33 -7.71 19.48
CA MET A 15 -10.92 -7.91 19.19
C MET A 15 -10.57 -9.33 19.64
N GLY A 16 -10.54 -10.27 18.69
CA GLY A 16 -10.26 -11.68 18.94
C GLY A 16 -8.96 -11.88 19.73
N ASP A 17 -8.80 -13.08 20.31
CA ASP A 17 -7.62 -13.51 21.11
C ASP A 17 -6.27 -13.41 20.39
N HIS A 18 -6.25 -13.00 19.11
CA HIS A 18 -5.08 -13.05 18.23
C HIS A 18 -4.22 -11.79 18.21
N PHE A 19 -4.60 -10.71 18.90
CA PHE A 19 -3.88 -9.42 18.86
C PHE A 19 -2.39 -9.57 19.17
N ALA A 20 -2.04 -10.28 20.25
CA ALA A 20 -0.65 -10.41 20.68
C ALA A 20 0.20 -11.18 19.66
N ASP A 21 -0.37 -12.23 19.07
CA ASP A 21 0.33 -13.05 18.08
C ASP A 21 0.49 -12.32 16.76
N ASN A 22 -0.54 -11.61 16.32
CA ASN A 22 -0.48 -10.77 15.14
C ASN A 22 0.51 -9.61 15.31
N LEU A 23 0.57 -9.00 16.50
CA LEU A 23 1.56 -7.98 16.81
C LEU A 23 2.99 -8.53 16.79
N LYS A 24 3.24 -9.74 17.32
CA LYS A 24 4.54 -10.43 17.20
C LYS A 24 4.89 -10.67 15.73
N LEU A 25 3.93 -11.16 14.95
CA LEU A 25 4.11 -11.41 13.53
C LEU A 25 4.46 -10.12 12.79
N ALA A 26 3.74 -9.01 13.02
CA ALA A 26 4.05 -7.72 12.44
C ALA A 26 5.47 -7.24 12.82
N CYS A 27 5.87 -7.42 14.08
CA CYS A 27 7.21 -7.06 14.56
C CYS A 27 8.33 -7.92 13.94
N SER A 28 8.05 -9.16 13.51
CA SER A 28 9.06 -10.04 12.93
C SER A 28 9.64 -9.53 11.61
N HIS A 29 8.96 -8.59 10.96
CA HIS A 29 9.43 -7.92 9.73
C HIS A 29 10.37 -6.74 10.00
N TYR A 30 10.69 -6.45 11.27
CA TYR A 30 11.57 -5.35 11.67
C TYR A 30 12.84 -5.90 12.31
N ARG A 31 13.92 -5.13 12.21
CA ARG A 31 15.25 -5.50 12.72
C ARG A 31 15.25 -5.80 14.22
N SER A 32 14.44 -5.09 14.99
CA SER A 32 14.31 -5.32 16.43
C SER A 32 13.04 -4.69 17.02
N ILE A 33 12.52 -5.28 18.09
CA ILE A 33 11.41 -4.70 18.88
C ILE A 33 11.79 -3.31 19.44
N SER A 34 13.06 -3.10 19.77
CA SER A 34 13.53 -1.79 20.26
C SER A 34 13.39 -0.69 19.21
N GLU A 35 13.61 -1.01 17.95
CA GLU A 35 13.40 -0.09 16.84
C GLU A 35 11.92 0.25 16.67
N VAL A 36 11.05 -0.75 16.69
CA VAL A 36 9.59 -0.56 16.64
C VAL A 36 9.12 0.34 17.78
N CYS A 37 9.55 0.07 19.01
CA CYS A 37 9.21 0.89 20.19
C CYS A 37 9.66 2.34 20.03
N ARG A 38 10.86 2.57 19.51
CA ARG A 38 11.40 3.92 19.27
C ARG A 38 10.56 4.66 18.25
N GLN A 39 10.22 4.04 17.14
CA GLN A 39 9.41 4.66 16.08
C GLN A 39 7.99 4.92 16.54
N LEU A 40 7.41 4.00 17.29
CA LEU A 40 6.09 4.16 17.92
C LEU A 40 6.10 5.16 19.08
N SER A 41 7.27 5.54 19.64
CA SER A 41 7.39 6.30 20.90
C SER A 41 6.59 5.64 22.04
N ILE A 42 6.63 4.32 22.12
CA ILE A 42 6.01 3.51 23.18
C ILE A 42 7.14 2.90 24.01
N ASN A 43 7.01 2.99 25.35
CA ASN A 43 7.98 2.39 26.26
C ASN A 43 8.05 0.86 26.03
N ARG A 44 9.29 0.33 25.98
CA ARG A 44 9.54 -1.09 25.72
C ARG A 44 8.84 -2.03 26.72
N GLY A 45 8.81 -1.66 28.00
CA GLY A 45 8.12 -2.43 29.03
C GLY A 45 6.61 -2.51 28.77
N GLN A 46 6.00 -1.39 28.36
CA GLN A 46 4.60 -1.34 27.97
C GLN A 46 4.33 -2.15 26.69
N PHE A 47 5.20 -2.03 25.70
CA PHE A 47 5.07 -2.76 24.44
C PHE A 47 5.22 -4.27 24.64
N ASN A 48 6.13 -4.70 25.52
CA ASN A 48 6.28 -6.12 25.88
C ASN A 48 5.01 -6.71 26.53
N LYS A 49 4.26 -5.91 27.32
CA LYS A 49 2.96 -6.36 27.85
C LYS A 49 1.92 -6.55 26.73
N TYR A 50 1.99 -5.76 25.68
CA TYR A 50 1.15 -5.95 24.48
C TYR A 50 1.53 -7.25 23.74
N LEU A 51 2.82 -7.47 23.51
CA LEU A 51 3.33 -8.69 22.86
C LEU A 51 3.02 -9.97 23.66
N SER A 52 3.03 -9.90 24.98
CA SER A 52 2.70 -11.04 25.85
C SER A 52 1.21 -11.25 26.09
N GLY A 53 0.36 -10.33 25.61
CA GLY A 53 -1.08 -10.37 25.86
C GLY A 53 -1.49 -9.96 27.29
N GLN A 54 -0.52 -9.53 28.13
CA GLN A 54 -0.80 -9.11 29.52
C GLN A 54 -1.62 -7.82 29.62
N SER A 55 -1.55 -6.98 28.59
CA SER A 55 -2.39 -5.79 28.50
C SER A 55 -2.73 -5.47 27.06
N ARG A 56 -3.85 -4.80 26.85
CA ARG A 56 -4.24 -4.26 25.53
C ARG A 56 -3.85 -2.79 25.44
N PRO A 57 -3.48 -2.31 24.25
CA PRO A 57 -3.24 -0.90 24.02
C PRO A 57 -4.54 -0.09 24.21
N THR A 58 -4.38 1.15 24.65
CA THR A 58 -5.47 2.12 24.59
C THR A 58 -5.85 2.37 23.13
N PRO A 59 -7.08 2.85 22.82
CA PRO A 59 -7.46 3.20 21.45
C PRO A 59 -6.45 4.11 20.74
N TYR A 60 -5.89 5.06 21.46
CA TYR A 60 -4.83 5.94 20.94
C TYR A 60 -3.55 5.17 20.55
N ASN A 61 -3.07 4.27 21.41
CA ASN A 61 -1.89 3.46 21.11
C ASN A 61 -2.20 2.40 20.03
N LEU A 62 -3.41 1.85 20.02
CA LEU A 62 -3.84 0.90 19.02
C LEU A 62 -3.83 1.54 17.63
N LYS A 63 -4.41 2.74 17.49
CA LYS A 63 -4.35 3.51 16.24
C LYS A 63 -2.90 3.79 15.81
N ARG A 64 -2.00 4.15 16.73
CA ARG A 64 -0.58 4.37 16.40
C ARG A 64 0.12 3.11 15.93
N ILE A 65 -0.20 1.97 16.54
CA ILE A 65 0.31 0.65 16.13
C ILE A 65 -0.22 0.31 14.73
N GLY A 66 -1.51 0.49 14.50
CA GLY A 66 -2.14 0.30 13.19
C GLY A 66 -1.49 1.19 12.12
N ASP A 67 -1.38 2.49 12.37
CA ASP A 67 -0.75 3.45 11.46
C ASP A 67 0.73 3.09 11.16
N PHE A 68 1.45 2.57 12.13
CA PHE A 68 2.85 2.16 11.96
C PHE A 68 3.00 0.93 11.07
N PHE A 69 2.20 -0.11 11.32
CA PHE A 69 2.22 -1.33 10.54
C PHE A 69 1.39 -1.23 9.25
N GLY A 70 0.63 -0.15 9.07
CA GLY A 70 -0.25 0.06 7.93
C GLY A 70 -1.46 -0.87 7.93
N VAL A 71 -1.99 -1.17 9.11
CA VAL A 71 -3.15 -2.02 9.31
C VAL A 71 -4.23 -1.30 10.11
N GLU A 72 -5.48 -1.71 9.95
CA GLU A 72 -6.58 -1.22 10.78
C GLU A 72 -6.58 -1.88 12.16
N ASP A 73 -7.20 -1.22 13.12
CA ASP A 73 -7.26 -1.68 14.50
C ASP A 73 -7.88 -3.08 14.60
N TYR A 74 -8.95 -3.34 13.85
CA TYR A 74 -9.64 -4.64 13.83
C TYR A 74 -8.80 -5.74 13.13
N GLU A 75 -7.94 -5.37 12.20
CA GLU A 75 -7.09 -6.33 11.48
C GLU A 75 -6.06 -6.99 12.40
N LEU A 76 -5.61 -6.28 13.43
CA LEU A 76 -4.76 -6.86 14.47
C LEU A 76 -5.48 -7.96 15.29
N GLY A 77 -6.80 -8.02 15.22
CA GLY A 77 -7.62 -9.08 15.84
C GLY A 77 -7.99 -10.24 14.91
N LEU A 78 -7.62 -10.19 13.63
CA LEU A 78 -7.93 -11.24 12.66
C LEU A 78 -7.28 -12.59 13.02
N PRO A 79 -7.83 -13.72 12.55
CA PRO A 79 -7.15 -15.00 12.62
C PRO A 79 -5.72 -14.89 12.05
N PRO A 80 -4.71 -15.52 12.69
CA PRO A 80 -3.30 -15.35 12.32
C PRO A 80 -2.99 -15.62 10.85
N GLU A 81 -3.68 -16.58 10.24
CA GLU A 81 -3.51 -16.88 8.81
C GLU A 81 -4.01 -15.76 7.90
N GLN A 82 -5.11 -15.10 8.28
CA GLN A 82 -5.64 -13.95 7.54
C GLN A 82 -4.72 -12.74 7.72
N PHE A 83 -4.30 -12.48 8.96
CA PHE A 83 -3.36 -11.41 9.25
C PHE A 83 -2.00 -11.62 8.57
N ALA A 84 -1.49 -12.85 8.55
CA ALA A 84 -0.25 -13.20 7.85
C ALA A 84 -0.32 -12.91 6.34
N ARG A 85 -1.46 -13.23 5.71
CA ARG A 85 -1.71 -12.88 4.31
C ARG A 85 -1.72 -11.37 4.09
N LEU A 86 -2.36 -10.66 4.99
CA LEU A 86 -2.51 -9.20 4.95
C LEU A 86 -1.15 -8.48 5.05
N ILE A 87 -0.27 -8.92 5.95
CA ILE A 87 1.06 -8.29 6.11
C ILE A 87 2.15 -8.91 5.21
N GLY A 88 1.77 -9.81 4.31
CA GLY A 88 2.70 -10.42 3.35
C GLY A 88 3.63 -11.47 3.95
N ALA A 89 3.33 -12.01 5.14
CA ALA A 89 4.02 -13.17 5.68
C ALA A 89 3.63 -14.40 4.86
N ARG A 90 4.45 -14.77 3.88
CA ARG A 90 4.23 -15.93 3.01
C ARG A 90 4.58 -17.21 3.74
N ASN A 91 3.68 -18.17 3.74
CA ASN A 91 3.98 -19.54 4.13
C ASN A 91 4.91 -20.19 3.06
N PRO A 92 6.17 -20.55 3.36
CA PRO A 92 7.13 -21.07 2.38
C PRO A 92 6.70 -22.40 1.73
N ALA A 93 5.83 -23.15 2.40
CA ALA A 93 5.41 -24.48 1.96
C ALA A 93 4.37 -24.46 0.81
N ALA A 94 3.70 -23.34 0.57
CA ALA A 94 2.67 -23.25 -0.47
C ALA A 94 3.22 -22.88 -1.87
N GLN A 95 4.54 -22.66 -2.00
CA GLN A 95 5.14 -22.12 -3.24
C GLN A 95 5.63 -23.18 -4.24
N GLN A 96 5.58 -24.48 -3.93
CA GLN A 96 6.34 -25.45 -4.71
C GLN A 96 5.70 -25.93 -6.02
N ASN A 97 4.43 -25.64 -6.34
CA ASN A 97 3.85 -26.03 -7.64
C ASN A 97 2.68 -25.14 -8.05
N ASN A 98 2.82 -23.83 -8.05
CA ASN A 98 1.78 -22.94 -8.54
C ASN A 98 2.00 -22.65 -10.04
N PRO A 99 1.07 -22.99 -10.95
CA PRO A 99 1.18 -22.67 -12.38
C PRO A 99 1.43 -21.21 -12.68
N ILE A 100 0.94 -20.31 -11.83
CA ILE A 100 1.19 -18.86 -11.95
C ILE A 100 2.67 -18.54 -11.71
N SER A 101 3.35 -19.23 -10.78
CA SER A 101 4.78 -19.01 -10.57
C SER A 101 5.62 -19.46 -11.76
N GLU A 102 5.20 -20.49 -12.49
CA GLU A 102 5.84 -20.93 -13.74
C GLU A 102 5.66 -19.89 -14.86
N LEU A 103 4.48 -19.28 -14.95
CA LEU A 103 4.22 -18.21 -15.92
C LEU A 103 5.13 -17.00 -15.73
N PHE A 104 5.40 -16.63 -14.49
CA PHE A 104 6.27 -15.49 -14.15
C PHE A 104 7.75 -15.87 -14.00
N LYS A 105 8.09 -17.15 -14.11
CA LYS A 105 9.47 -17.63 -13.98
C LYS A 105 10.43 -16.93 -14.95
N PRO A 106 10.14 -16.78 -16.26
CA PRO A 106 11.04 -16.05 -17.16
C PRO A 106 11.28 -14.60 -16.74
N LEU A 107 10.28 -13.93 -16.17
CA LEU A 107 10.44 -12.56 -15.66
C LEU A 107 11.28 -12.53 -14.38
N ASN A 108 11.16 -13.55 -13.53
CA ASN A 108 11.98 -13.68 -12.32
C ASN A 108 13.42 -14.09 -12.64
N ASP A 109 13.62 -14.91 -13.69
CA ASP A 109 14.96 -15.36 -14.11
C ASP A 109 15.71 -14.25 -14.89
N HIS A 110 14.96 -13.29 -15.47
CA HIS A 110 15.51 -12.11 -16.14
C HIS A 110 15.65 -10.94 -15.15
N VAL A 111 16.43 -11.14 -14.10
CA VAL A 111 16.60 -10.14 -13.04
C VAL A 111 17.49 -9.00 -13.51
N VAL A 112 16.87 -7.88 -13.83
CA VAL A 112 17.59 -6.60 -13.89
C VAL A 112 17.67 -6.03 -12.49
N ASN A 113 18.84 -5.56 -12.07
CA ASN A 113 19.04 -5.00 -10.73
C ASN A 113 18.24 -3.70 -10.56
N LEU A 114 17.20 -3.76 -9.74
CA LEU A 114 16.36 -2.61 -9.36
C LEU A 114 16.74 -2.02 -8.00
N SER A 115 17.85 -2.45 -7.36
CA SER A 115 18.22 -2.00 -6.00
C SER A 115 18.27 -0.48 -5.87
N ARG A 116 18.69 0.22 -6.94
CA ARG A 116 18.70 1.70 -6.97
C ARG A 116 17.32 2.34 -6.83
N TYR A 117 16.24 1.59 -7.11
CA TYR A 117 14.86 2.04 -6.99
C TYR A 117 14.23 1.60 -5.68
N CYS A 118 14.91 0.80 -4.87
CA CYS A 118 14.38 0.38 -3.57
C CYS A 118 14.27 1.57 -2.62
N GLY A 119 13.23 1.55 -1.79
CA GLY A 119 12.93 2.60 -0.83
C GLY A 119 11.46 2.99 -0.82
N TYR A 120 11.18 4.10 -0.18
CA TYR A 120 9.84 4.62 -0.01
C TYR A 120 9.56 5.75 -0.99
N TYR A 121 8.30 5.82 -1.42
CA TYR A 121 7.81 6.86 -2.33
C TYR A 121 6.44 7.35 -1.90
N PHE A 122 6.14 8.61 -2.17
CA PHE A 122 4.77 9.02 -2.39
C PHE A 122 4.41 8.80 -3.84
N GLU A 123 3.31 8.09 -4.09
CA GLU A 123 2.67 8.01 -5.41
C GLU A 123 1.54 9.02 -5.44
N TYR A 124 1.60 9.93 -6.40
CA TYR A 124 0.54 10.89 -6.71
C TYR A 124 -0.16 10.43 -7.97
N SER A 125 -1.49 10.43 -7.96
CA SER A 125 -2.31 10.09 -9.13
C SER A 125 -3.64 10.83 -9.09
N ASN A 126 -4.26 11.05 -10.25
CA ASN A 126 -5.66 11.45 -10.23
C ASN A 126 -6.50 10.28 -9.71
N CYS A 127 -7.36 10.54 -8.73
CA CYS A 127 -8.15 9.49 -8.10
C CYS A 127 -9.20 8.93 -9.09
N MET A 128 -9.10 7.64 -9.40
CA MET A 128 -10.04 6.98 -10.31
C MET A 128 -11.44 6.85 -9.70
N SER A 129 -11.53 6.84 -8.36
CA SER A 129 -12.76 6.63 -7.61
C SER A 129 -13.48 7.94 -7.27
N VAL A 130 -12.72 9.02 -7.10
CA VAL A 130 -13.24 10.36 -6.79
C VAL A 130 -12.65 11.36 -7.80
N PRO A 131 -13.29 11.53 -8.96
CA PRO A 131 -12.79 12.41 -10.01
C PRO A 131 -12.55 13.83 -9.51
N GLY A 132 -11.46 14.44 -9.99
CA GLY A 132 -11.07 15.81 -9.63
C GLY A 132 -10.24 15.93 -8.35
N LEU A 133 -9.95 14.83 -7.66
CA LEU A 133 -9.02 14.80 -6.53
C LEU A 133 -7.71 14.07 -6.89
N ILE A 134 -6.64 14.44 -6.22
CA ILE A 134 -5.34 13.77 -6.28
C ILE A 134 -5.26 12.82 -5.09
N LEU A 135 -4.99 11.56 -5.36
CA LEU A 135 -4.70 10.56 -4.36
C LEU A 135 -3.19 10.52 -4.11
N VAL A 136 -2.81 10.61 -2.85
CA VAL A 136 -1.43 10.36 -2.39
C VAL A 136 -1.39 9.03 -1.67
N SER A 137 -0.59 8.11 -2.18
CA SER A 137 -0.37 6.78 -1.62
C SER A 137 1.08 6.64 -1.12
N LEU A 138 1.31 5.80 -0.13
CA LEU A 138 2.66 5.45 0.32
C LEU A 138 3.07 4.13 -0.33
N VAL A 139 4.19 4.13 -1.04
CA VAL A 139 4.75 2.94 -1.70
C VAL A 139 6.07 2.58 -1.05
N HIS A 140 6.30 1.29 -0.85
CA HIS A 140 7.58 0.74 -0.42
C HIS A 140 8.03 -0.35 -1.39
N LEU A 141 9.03 -0.06 -2.19
CA LEU A 141 9.70 -1.01 -3.08
C LEU A 141 10.92 -1.59 -2.38
N ARG A 142 11.05 -2.91 -2.34
CA ARG A 142 12.13 -3.62 -1.67
C ARG A 142 12.57 -4.84 -2.43
N GLU A 143 13.83 -5.22 -2.23
CA GLU A 143 14.35 -6.50 -2.68
C GLU A 143 14.09 -7.57 -1.61
N GLU A 144 13.57 -8.71 -2.03
CA GLU A 144 13.33 -9.88 -1.19
C GLU A 144 13.63 -11.16 -1.98
N ARG A 145 14.67 -11.92 -1.59
CA ARG A 145 15.06 -13.19 -2.23
C ARG A 145 15.22 -13.08 -3.76
N GLU A 146 16.03 -12.12 -4.17
CA GLU A 146 16.31 -11.84 -5.59
C GLU A 146 15.07 -11.42 -6.43
N ARG A 147 14.03 -10.95 -5.77
CA ARG A 147 12.82 -10.40 -6.39
C ARG A 147 12.55 -9.00 -5.86
N TYR A 148 11.92 -8.20 -6.67
CA TYR A 148 11.51 -6.86 -6.28
C TYR A 148 10.02 -6.85 -6.02
N LEU A 149 9.68 -6.66 -4.75
CA LEU A 149 8.30 -6.61 -4.28
C LEU A 149 7.98 -5.20 -3.83
N PHE A 150 6.73 -4.79 -3.98
CA PHE A 150 6.29 -3.52 -3.44
C PHE A 150 4.96 -3.65 -2.71
N GLU A 151 4.76 -2.72 -1.83
CA GLU A 151 3.54 -2.52 -1.09
C GLU A 151 3.08 -1.09 -1.31
N ARG A 152 1.81 -0.88 -1.61
CA ARG A 152 1.19 0.42 -1.75
C ARG A 152 0.05 0.53 -0.74
N GLN A 153 0.03 1.61 0.00
CA GLN A 153 -1.00 1.89 1.00
C GLN A 153 -1.74 3.15 0.62
N GLU A 154 -3.07 3.07 0.66
CA GLU A 154 -3.99 4.16 0.39
C GLU A 154 -4.92 4.38 1.57
N ARG A 155 -5.38 5.62 1.70
CA ARG A 155 -6.40 6.01 2.65
C ARG A 155 -7.39 6.93 1.96
N GLN A 156 -8.65 6.54 1.97
CA GLN A 156 -9.73 7.31 1.37
C GLN A 156 -10.80 7.55 2.44
N GLU A 157 -11.28 8.78 2.52
CA GLU A 157 -12.44 9.10 3.34
C GLU A 157 -13.69 8.57 2.62
N ARG A 158 -14.44 7.70 3.26
CA ARG A 158 -15.71 7.20 2.75
C ARG A 158 -16.83 7.87 3.53
N SER A 159 -17.43 8.89 2.94
CA SER A 159 -18.65 9.45 3.51
C SER A 159 -19.75 8.38 3.46
N SER A 160 -20.08 7.80 4.62
CA SER A 160 -21.26 6.97 4.76
C SER A 160 -22.32 7.73 5.53
N ALA A 161 -23.60 7.41 5.31
CA ALA A 161 -24.71 8.03 6.03
C ALA A 161 -24.67 7.75 7.56
N THR A 162 -23.93 6.74 7.98
CA THR A 162 -23.79 6.29 9.38
C THR A 162 -22.51 6.78 10.05
N ASP A 163 -21.46 7.07 9.27
CA ASP A 163 -20.19 7.60 9.76
C ASP A 163 -19.56 8.55 8.72
N PRO A 164 -19.66 9.88 8.94
CA PRO A 164 -19.07 10.89 8.04
C PRO A 164 -17.54 10.86 8.00
N HIS A 165 -16.89 10.16 8.95
CA HIS A 165 -15.43 10.07 9.09
C HIS A 165 -14.90 8.67 8.86
N ALA A 166 -15.70 7.77 8.28
CA ALA A 166 -15.23 6.43 7.95
C ALA A 166 -14.04 6.50 6.98
N GLU A 167 -12.87 6.08 7.43
CA GLU A 167 -11.68 5.91 6.61
C GLU A 167 -11.63 4.49 6.06
N VAL A 168 -11.48 4.35 4.76
CA VAL A 168 -11.15 3.07 4.13
C VAL A 168 -9.67 3.06 3.80
N ARG A 169 -8.98 2.06 4.29
CA ARG A 169 -7.57 1.79 3.96
C ARG A 169 -7.52 0.64 2.98
N CYS A 170 -6.78 0.85 1.90
CA CYS A 170 -6.50 -0.18 0.93
C CYS A 170 -5.01 -0.50 0.97
N ARG A 171 -4.70 -1.77 0.88
CA ARG A 171 -3.34 -2.26 0.84
C ARG A 171 -3.15 -3.14 -0.38
N TYR A 172 -2.21 -2.74 -1.20
CA TYR A 172 -1.86 -3.46 -2.42
C TYR A 172 -0.51 -4.12 -2.25
N LEU A 173 -0.42 -5.37 -2.68
CA LEU A 173 0.81 -6.15 -2.71
C LEU A 173 1.15 -6.47 -4.16
N GLY A 174 2.40 -6.27 -4.54
CA GLY A 174 2.79 -6.42 -5.92
C GLY A 174 4.25 -6.78 -6.14
N ALA A 175 4.56 -7.01 -7.42
CA ALA A 175 5.90 -7.28 -7.90
C ALA A 175 6.30 -6.25 -8.96
N ALA A 176 7.60 -5.92 -8.98
CA ALA A 176 8.20 -4.99 -9.92
C ALA A 176 9.21 -5.71 -10.81
N PHE A 177 9.19 -5.37 -12.09
CA PHE A 177 10.07 -5.91 -13.12
C PHE A 177 10.63 -4.77 -13.96
N GLN A 178 11.87 -4.90 -14.42
CA GLN A 178 12.37 -4.05 -15.49
C GLN A 178 12.49 -4.88 -16.76
N LEU A 179 11.80 -4.43 -17.80
CA LEU A 179 11.90 -5.00 -19.13
C LEU A 179 12.39 -3.89 -20.06
N GLN A 180 13.57 -4.08 -20.62
CA GLN A 180 14.27 -3.07 -21.41
C GLN A 180 14.41 -1.74 -20.61
N ASP A 181 13.73 -0.72 -21.04
CA ASP A 181 13.80 0.66 -20.53
C ASP A 181 12.54 1.10 -19.78
N ARG A 182 11.74 0.17 -19.26
CA ARG A 182 10.54 0.47 -18.45
C ARG A 182 10.48 -0.37 -17.19
N LEU A 183 9.93 0.23 -16.13
CA LEU A 183 9.59 -0.47 -14.89
C LEU A 183 8.12 -0.86 -14.95
N PHE A 184 7.84 -2.14 -14.83
CA PHE A 184 6.49 -2.69 -14.78
C PHE A 184 6.19 -3.12 -13.35
N LEU A 185 5.08 -2.64 -12.82
CA LEU A 185 4.61 -3.00 -11.49
C LEU A 185 3.18 -3.53 -11.63
N VAL A 186 2.92 -4.67 -11.01
CA VAL A 186 1.59 -5.28 -10.99
C VAL A 186 1.25 -5.56 -9.54
N ASP A 187 0.10 -5.08 -9.10
CA ASP A 187 -0.38 -5.27 -7.73
C ASP A 187 -1.85 -5.71 -7.66
N TYR A 188 -2.24 -6.21 -6.52
CA TYR A 188 -3.63 -6.51 -6.20
C TYR A 188 -3.97 -5.98 -4.80
N GLU A 189 -5.21 -5.57 -4.61
CA GLU A 189 -5.74 -5.18 -3.31
C GLU A 189 -5.83 -6.42 -2.40
N SER A 190 -5.14 -6.40 -1.25
CA SER A 190 -4.86 -7.61 -0.47
C SER A 190 -5.94 -7.97 0.55
N LEU A 191 -6.89 -7.08 0.83
CA LEU A 191 -7.95 -7.29 1.82
C LEU A 191 -9.18 -7.96 1.21
N THR A 192 -9.69 -7.37 0.14
CA THR A 192 -10.93 -7.79 -0.52
C THR A 192 -10.71 -8.58 -1.80
N LEU A 193 -9.48 -8.52 -2.36
CA LEU A 193 -9.10 -9.16 -3.63
C LEU A 193 -9.99 -8.73 -4.81
N ASN A 194 -10.51 -7.53 -4.75
CA ASN A 194 -11.47 -7.02 -5.72
C ASN A 194 -10.85 -6.16 -6.82
N GLU A 195 -9.56 -5.83 -6.70
CA GLU A 195 -8.87 -4.95 -7.62
C GLU A 195 -7.45 -5.43 -7.91
N MET A 196 -7.03 -5.27 -9.15
CA MET A 196 -5.66 -5.41 -9.62
C MET A 196 -5.32 -4.15 -10.40
N SER A 197 -4.08 -3.66 -10.25
CA SER A 197 -3.59 -2.55 -11.05
C SER A 197 -2.24 -2.85 -11.68
N GLN A 198 -1.95 -2.15 -12.77
CA GLN A 198 -0.66 -2.14 -13.41
C GLN A 198 -0.14 -0.72 -13.50
N THR A 199 1.10 -0.52 -13.09
CA THR A 199 1.82 0.74 -13.26
C THR A 199 3.04 0.53 -14.13
N ILE A 200 3.24 1.42 -15.12
CA ILE A 200 4.43 1.44 -15.96
C ILE A 200 5.13 2.77 -15.70
N LEU A 201 6.38 2.71 -15.21
CA LEU A 201 7.18 3.90 -14.92
C LEU A 201 8.32 4.05 -15.92
N ILE A 202 8.63 5.29 -16.25
CA ILE A 202 9.81 5.68 -17.01
C ILE A 202 10.99 5.75 -16.04
N PRO A 203 12.05 4.96 -16.23
CA PRO A 203 13.22 4.98 -15.36
C PRO A 203 13.93 6.33 -15.38
N SER A 204 14.51 6.71 -14.25
CA SER A 204 15.41 7.86 -14.20
C SER A 204 16.85 7.42 -14.45
N PHE A 205 17.50 8.03 -15.40
CA PHE A 205 18.94 7.85 -15.69
C PHE A 205 19.83 8.78 -14.86
N LYS A 206 19.24 9.65 -14.02
CA LYS A 206 19.99 10.53 -13.12
C LYS A 206 20.69 9.71 -12.03
N SER A 207 21.82 10.15 -11.55
CA SER A 207 22.58 9.51 -10.47
C SER A 207 21.74 9.39 -9.17
N ARG A 208 20.89 10.38 -8.90
CA ARG A 208 19.93 10.38 -7.78
C ARG A 208 18.51 10.36 -8.31
N ILE A 209 17.74 9.38 -7.86
CA ILE A 209 16.32 9.31 -8.13
C ILE A 209 15.61 10.31 -7.22
N THR A 210 14.83 11.20 -7.80
CA THR A 210 13.97 12.13 -7.07
C THR A 210 12.51 11.87 -7.40
N ARG A 211 12.20 11.71 -8.70
CA ARG A 211 10.84 11.45 -9.20
C ARG A 211 10.90 10.47 -10.37
N LEU A 212 9.86 9.63 -10.46
CA LEU A 212 9.57 8.75 -11.58
C LEU A 212 8.17 9.09 -12.09
N ASN A 213 8.00 9.11 -13.42
CA ASN A 213 6.70 9.38 -14.04
C ASN A 213 6.19 8.12 -14.72
N GLY A 214 4.89 7.99 -14.83
CA GLY A 214 4.32 6.82 -15.47
C GLY A 214 2.82 6.89 -15.68
N LEU A 215 2.29 5.75 -16.08
CA LEU A 215 0.86 5.50 -16.20
C LEU A 215 0.46 4.35 -15.30
N LYS A 216 -0.75 4.44 -14.75
CA LYS A 216 -1.39 3.39 -13.97
C LYS A 216 -2.74 3.07 -14.58
N THR A 217 -3.02 1.79 -14.74
CA THR A 217 -4.32 1.26 -15.13
C THR A 217 -4.95 0.51 -13.96
N GLY A 218 -6.25 0.62 -13.81
CA GLY A 218 -7.01 -0.03 -12.77
C GLY A 218 -8.51 0.10 -13.03
N VAL A 219 -9.29 0.01 -11.99
CA VAL A 219 -10.74 0.20 -12.05
C VAL A 219 -11.18 1.30 -11.07
N SER A 220 -12.23 2.03 -11.41
CA SER A 220 -12.86 2.95 -10.47
C SER A 220 -13.65 2.18 -9.40
N SER A 221 -13.70 2.67 -8.17
CA SER A 221 -14.48 2.04 -7.09
C SER A 221 -15.97 2.37 -7.10
N GLY A 222 -16.47 3.00 -8.16
CA GLY A 222 -17.91 3.23 -8.32
C GLY A 222 -18.70 1.95 -8.68
N ASP A 223 -20.00 2.01 -8.64
CA ASP A 223 -20.90 0.87 -8.94
C ASP A 223 -20.63 0.21 -10.30
N ARG A 224 -20.13 0.97 -11.26
CA ARG A 224 -19.83 0.50 -12.61
C ARG A 224 -18.45 -0.14 -12.76
N ARG A 225 -17.53 0.10 -11.82
CA ARG A 225 -16.14 -0.40 -11.87
C ARG A 225 -15.49 -0.21 -13.26
N ASN A 226 -15.58 0.99 -13.79
CA ASN A 226 -15.05 1.28 -15.12
C ASN A 226 -13.53 1.12 -15.16
N PRO A 227 -12.97 0.42 -16.16
CA PRO A 227 -11.55 0.46 -16.43
C PRO A 227 -11.09 1.91 -16.66
N ALA A 228 -10.00 2.28 -16.02
CA ALA A 228 -9.46 3.63 -16.04
C ALA A 228 -7.94 3.62 -16.16
N CYS A 229 -7.40 4.70 -16.72
CA CYS A 229 -5.97 4.96 -16.78
C CYS A 229 -5.69 6.35 -16.26
N THR A 230 -4.65 6.51 -15.45
CA THR A 230 -4.21 7.81 -14.92
C THR A 230 -2.71 7.94 -14.96
N ARG A 231 -2.23 9.18 -15.02
CA ARG A 231 -0.81 9.48 -14.80
C ARG A 231 -0.45 9.27 -13.34
N VAL A 232 0.79 8.86 -13.11
CA VAL A 232 1.36 8.75 -11.78
C VAL A 232 2.71 9.45 -11.72
N VAL A 233 2.99 10.02 -10.56
CA VAL A 233 4.30 10.57 -10.20
C VAL A 233 4.72 9.90 -8.90
N TRP A 234 5.85 9.23 -8.90
CA TRP A 234 6.47 8.69 -7.71
C TRP A 234 7.56 9.64 -7.22
N GLU A 235 7.44 10.16 -6.02
CA GLU A 235 8.43 11.01 -5.36
C GLU A 235 9.20 10.20 -4.33
N TYR A 236 10.53 10.14 -4.49
CA TYR A 236 11.39 9.35 -3.63
C TYR A 236 11.58 9.99 -2.26
N LEU A 237 11.36 9.23 -1.19
CA LEU A 237 11.45 9.68 0.19
C LEU A 237 12.73 9.20 0.89
N GLY A 238 13.36 8.13 0.39
CA GLY A 238 14.53 7.50 0.98
C GLY A 238 14.35 6.01 1.25
N GLU A 239 15.43 5.35 1.65
CA GLU A 239 15.40 3.94 2.05
C GLU A 239 14.81 3.75 3.44
N GLU A 240 15.02 4.73 4.33
CA GLU A 240 14.48 4.76 5.68
C GLU A 240 13.69 6.05 5.91
N ILE A 241 12.46 5.93 6.40
CA ILE A 241 11.58 7.07 6.68
C ILE A 241 10.86 6.91 8.03
N ASN A 242 10.34 8.01 8.54
CA ASN A 242 9.33 7.95 9.60
C ASN A 242 7.97 7.61 8.98
N ARG A 243 7.62 6.31 8.99
CA ARG A 243 6.39 5.79 8.37
C ARG A 243 5.12 6.43 8.92
N ILE A 244 5.06 6.74 10.22
CA ILE A 244 3.89 7.38 10.84
C ILE A 244 3.66 8.76 10.23
N ASN A 245 4.74 9.55 10.10
CA ASN A 245 4.63 10.89 9.51
C ASN A 245 4.31 10.83 8.02
N ALA A 246 4.90 9.90 7.28
CA ALA A 246 4.58 9.68 5.87
C ALA A 246 3.11 9.26 5.69
N PHE A 247 2.63 8.30 6.50
CA PHE A 247 1.26 7.82 6.39
C PHE A 247 0.20 8.89 6.71
N ARG A 248 0.52 9.90 7.50
CA ARG A 248 -0.38 11.05 7.73
C ARG A 248 -0.66 11.86 6.47
N GLN A 249 0.22 11.77 5.47
CA GLN A 249 0.06 12.45 4.18
C GLN A 249 -0.69 11.61 3.15
N VAL A 250 -0.90 10.32 3.43
CA VAL A 250 -1.68 9.41 2.59
C VAL A 250 -3.16 9.75 2.70
N ARG A 251 -3.72 10.42 1.68
CA ARG A 251 -5.12 10.83 1.59
C ARG A 251 -5.46 11.41 0.23
N LEU A 252 -6.71 11.84 0.08
CA LEU A 252 -7.16 12.64 -1.05
C LEU A 252 -6.86 14.13 -0.83
N TYR A 253 -6.42 14.78 -1.89
CA TYR A 253 -6.13 16.21 -1.93
C TYR A 253 -6.91 16.89 -3.06
N ARG A 254 -7.26 18.14 -2.85
CA ARG A 254 -7.73 18.99 -3.96
C ARG A 254 -6.52 19.34 -4.85
N PRO A 255 -6.74 19.55 -6.16
CA PRO A 255 -5.63 19.92 -7.06
C PRO A 255 -4.93 21.21 -6.66
N ASP A 256 -5.64 22.14 -6.02
CA ASP A 256 -5.13 23.44 -5.57
C ASP A 256 -4.54 23.41 -4.13
N ASP A 257 -4.42 22.23 -3.51
CA ASP A 257 -3.88 22.10 -2.17
C ASP A 257 -2.38 22.48 -2.17
N PRO A 258 -1.94 23.40 -1.30
CA PRO A 258 -0.55 23.89 -1.28
C PRO A 258 0.49 22.82 -0.89
N ARG A 259 0.04 21.68 -0.39
CA ARG A 259 0.91 20.52 -0.08
C ARG A 259 1.28 19.71 -1.32
N ILE A 260 0.60 19.91 -2.42
CA ILE A 260 0.94 19.30 -3.71
C ILE A 260 1.83 20.26 -4.49
N ASP A 261 3.03 19.81 -4.81
CA ASP A 261 4.01 20.56 -5.58
C ASP A 261 3.47 20.89 -6.99
N ASP A 262 3.75 22.10 -7.49
CA ASP A 262 3.29 22.57 -8.79
C ASP A 262 3.78 21.65 -9.93
N ASP A 263 5.05 21.20 -9.88
CA ASP A 263 5.58 20.27 -10.89
C ASP A 263 4.84 18.91 -10.86
N ILE A 264 4.37 18.45 -9.71
CA ILE A 264 3.53 17.24 -9.62
C ILE A 264 2.17 17.49 -10.28
N ARG A 265 1.54 18.63 -9.99
CA ARG A 265 0.26 19.01 -10.62
C ARG A 265 0.36 19.07 -12.14
N ASP A 266 1.40 19.73 -12.63
CA ASP A 266 1.64 19.88 -14.06
C ASP A 266 1.82 18.51 -14.73
N ARG A 267 2.58 17.62 -14.12
CA ARG A 267 2.79 16.25 -14.62
C ARG A 267 1.51 15.41 -14.60
N LEU A 268 0.67 15.55 -13.60
CA LEU A 268 -0.60 14.83 -13.52
C LEU A 268 -1.65 15.36 -14.50
N SER A 269 -1.61 16.64 -14.84
CA SER A 269 -2.53 17.28 -15.79
C SER A 269 -2.07 17.21 -17.24
N ALA A 270 -0.78 17.05 -17.50
CA ALA A 270 -0.23 16.99 -18.83
C ALA A 270 -0.67 15.73 -19.58
N GLY A 271 -0.80 15.81 -20.89
CA GLY A 271 -1.07 14.70 -21.81
C GLY A 271 -2.35 14.89 -22.61
N SER A 272 -2.31 14.33 -23.78
CA SER A 272 -3.42 14.35 -24.73
C SER A 272 -3.68 12.94 -25.24
N ILE A 273 -4.92 12.69 -25.64
CA ILE A 273 -5.24 11.51 -26.43
C ILE A 273 -4.90 11.83 -27.89
N SER A 274 -3.98 11.10 -28.47
CA SER A 274 -3.64 11.19 -29.87
C SER A 274 -3.90 9.85 -30.56
N ASN A 275 -4.57 9.86 -31.67
CA ASN A 275 -4.91 8.65 -32.44
C ASN A 275 -5.60 7.57 -31.60
N GLY A 276 -6.36 7.94 -30.57
CA GLY A 276 -6.99 7.02 -29.65
C GLY A 276 -6.06 6.44 -28.58
N LEU A 277 -4.82 6.89 -28.49
CA LEU A 277 -3.84 6.48 -27.48
C LEU A 277 -3.60 7.59 -26.47
N PHE A 278 -3.50 7.22 -25.21
CA PHE A 278 -3.05 8.08 -24.12
C PHE A 278 -1.59 7.73 -23.81
N GLU A 279 -0.68 8.59 -24.24
CA GLU A 279 0.75 8.41 -24.10
C GLU A 279 1.36 9.49 -23.20
N ILE A 280 2.49 9.18 -22.59
CA ILE A 280 3.32 10.11 -21.83
C ILE A 280 4.77 10.03 -22.31
N GLU A 281 5.45 11.18 -22.30
CA GLU A 281 6.87 11.32 -22.60
C GLU A 281 7.69 11.49 -21.31
#